data_32f76225c5d8405c6bda528ea00cc9ad
#
_entry.id   32f76225c5d8405c6bda528ea00cc9ad
#
_cell.length_a   1.000
_cell.length_b   1.000
_cell.length_c   1.000
_cell.angle_alpha   90.00
_cell.angle_beta   90.00
_cell.angle_gamma   90.00
#
_symmetry.space_group_name_H-M   'P 1'
#
loop_
_entity.id
_entity.type
_entity.pdbx_description
1 polymer ?
#
loop_
_entity_poly.entity_id
_entity_poly.type
_entity_poly.pdbx_seq_one_letter_code
_entity_poly.pdbx_strand_id
1 'polypeptide(L)'
;MLFRSGEYADADKEKDKFVDGNIVCTRYAETNIATRELAAFNIPMEEYMDASQLYAYPAVFRYVKTDTYSAGTFIEMDYVWSSYYASTAVPQGWLLALPYLRDNAHVRLIVPSKMGHTSAQQYVTPYFYDITEFRKARS
;
A
#
# COMPACT_ATOMS: atom_id res chain seq x y z
N MET A 1 -6.99 3.13 12.05
CA MET A 1 -6.94 4.60 12.05
C MET A 1 -6.24 5.11 10.80
N LEU A 2 -6.78 6.14 10.20
CA LEU A 2 -6.28 6.71 8.94
C LEU A 2 -5.67 8.08 9.18
N PHE A 3 -4.41 8.26 8.83
CA PHE A 3 -3.74 9.56 8.80
C PHE A 3 -3.34 9.83 7.37
N ARG A 4 -3.60 11.02 6.90
CA ARG A 4 -3.25 11.40 5.53
C ARG A 4 -2.66 12.81 5.49
N SER A 5 -1.80 13.02 4.49
CA SER A 5 -1.19 14.31 4.25
C SER A 5 -1.11 14.55 2.74
N GLY A 6 -0.75 15.75 2.33
CA GLY A 6 -0.68 16.15 0.94
C GLY A 6 -1.91 16.89 0.48
N GLU A 7 -1.91 17.28 -0.77
CA GLU A 7 -3.00 18.06 -1.34
C GLU A 7 -4.08 17.17 -1.93
N TYR A 8 -5.15 17.03 -1.20
CA TYR A 8 -6.31 16.27 -1.66
C TYR A 8 -7.61 16.99 -1.35
N ALA A 9 -7.51 18.20 -0.83
CA ALA A 9 -8.68 18.92 -0.34
C ALA A 9 -9.49 19.60 -1.45
N ASP A 10 -8.96 19.65 -2.65
CA ASP A 10 -9.64 20.30 -3.76
C ASP A 10 -10.76 19.45 -4.29
N ALA A 11 -11.99 19.89 -4.07
CA ALA A 11 -13.17 19.19 -4.57
C ALA A 11 -13.20 19.09 -6.10
N ASP A 12 -12.47 19.96 -6.77
CA ASP A 12 -12.42 19.99 -8.23
C ASP A 12 -11.56 18.88 -8.84
N LYS A 13 -10.88 18.10 -8.00
CA LYS A 13 -10.00 17.04 -8.48
C LYS A 13 -10.66 15.68 -8.45
N GLU A 14 -11.90 15.60 -8.91
CA GLU A 14 -12.59 14.32 -9.01
C GLU A 14 -11.83 13.31 -9.85
N LYS A 15 -11.14 13.78 -10.90
CA LYS A 15 -10.32 12.93 -11.75
C LYS A 15 -9.14 12.29 -11.02
N ASP A 16 -8.76 12.82 -9.85
CA ASP A 16 -7.65 12.30 -9.08
C ASP A 16 -8.08 11.22 -8.09
N LYS A 17 -9.37 10.93 -8.02
CA LYS A 17 -9.87 9.84 -7.18
C LYS A 17 -9.46 8.49 -7.72
N PHE A 18 -9.25 7.56 -6.81
CA PHE A 18 -9.03 6.17 -7.20
C PHE A 18 -10.37 5.51 -7.48
N VAL A 19 -10.50 4.96 -8.67
CA VAL A 19 -11.74 4.33 -9.14
C VAL A 19 -11.45 2.93 -9.67
N ASP A 20 -12.52 2.16 -9.86
CA ASP A 20 -12.46 0.81 -10.41
C ASP A 20 -11.60 0.76 -11.68
N GLY A 21 -10.70 -0.21 -11.72
CA GLY A 21 -9.84 -0.44 -12.87
C GLY A 21 -8.52 0.31 -12.86
N ASN A 22 -8.31 1.21 -11.90
CA ASN A 22 -7.06 1.95 -11.83
C ASN A 22 -5.88 1.03 -11.54
N ILE A 23 -4.77 1.36 -12.16
CA ILE A 23 -3.47 0.76 -11.83
C ILE A 23 -2.79 1.71 -10.86
N VAL A 24 -2.37 1.20 -9.73
CA VAL A 24 -1.84 2.01 -8.63
C VAL A 24 -0.40 1.61 -8.35
N CYS A 25 0.48 2.59 -8.31
CA CYS A 25 1.87 2.42 -7.89
C CYS A 25 1.98 2.83 -6.43
N THR A 26 2.68 2.02 -5.64
CA THR A 26 2.76 2.26 -4.21
C THR A 26 4.16 2.04 -3.65
N ARG A 27 4.51 2.91 -2.69
CA ARG A 27 5.70 2.75 -1.85
C ARG A 27 5.25 2.75 -0.41
N TYR A 28 5.75 1.81 0.35
CA TYR A 28 5.27 1.57 1.70
C TYR A 28 6.40 1.19 2.64
N ALA A 29 6.16 1.37 3.93
CA ALA A 29 6.97 0.77 5.00
C ALA A 29 6.01 0.11 5.98
N GLU A 30 6.21 -1.19 6.21
CA GLU A 30 5.38 -2.00 7.08
C GLU A 30 6.08 -2.25 8.39
N THR A 31 5.41 -1.97 9.50
CA THR A 31 5.93 -2.22 10.83
C THR A 31 5.03 -3.17 11.59
N ASN A 32 5.61 -4.21 12.15
CA ASN A 32 4.89 -5.12 13.04
C ASN A 32 4.63 -4.40 14.35
N ILE A 33 3.35 -4.19 14.70
CA ILE A 33 2.99 -3.41 15.88
C ILE A 33 3.41 -4.13 17.16
N ALA A 34 3.32 -5.45 17.17
CA ALA A 34 3.64 -6.23 18.38
C ALA A 34 5.13 -6.16 18.72
N THR A 35 6.00 -6.22 17.73
CA THR A 35 7.45 -6.19 17.93
C THR A 35 8.04 -4.80 17.75
N ARG A 36 7.30 -3.89 17.11
CA ARG A 36 7.73 -2.54 16.75
C ARG A 36 8.91 -2.53 15.78
N GLU A 37 9.07 -3.62 15.04
CA GLU A 37 10.15 -3.75 14.08
C GLU A 37 9.65 -3.54 12.66
N LEU A 38 10.48 -2.87 11.85
CA LEU A 38 10.24 -2.71 10.43
C LEU A 38 10.24 -4.11 9.79
N ALA A 39 9.20 -4.43 9.06
CA ALA A 39 9.07 -5.73 8.41
C ALA A 39 9.42 -5.63 6.93
N ALA A 40 8.50 -5.14 6.11
CA ALA A 40 8.70 -5.03 4.67
C ALA A 40 8.64 -3.57 4.24
N PHE A 41 9.39 -3.20 3.21
CA PHE A 41 9.34 -1.84 2.69
C PHE A 41 9.91 -1.79 1.27
N ASN A 42 9.47 -0.80 0.52
CA ASN A 42 10.05 -0.46 -0.78
C ASN A 42 10.30 1.04 -0.93
N ILE A 43 10.40 1.72 0.20
CA ILE A 43 10.80 3.11 0.25
C ILE A 43 12.32 3.16 0.20
N PRO A 44 12.92 3.99 -0.67
CA PRO A 44 14.38 4.15 -0.66
C PRO A 44 14.82 4.73 0.69
N MET A 45 15.59 3.95 1.44
CA MET A 45 16.17 4.38 2.72
C MET A 45 17.68 4.32 2.60
N GLU A 46 18.36 5.40 2.94
CA GLU A 46 19.79 5.52 2.73
C GLU A 46 20.57 4.35 3.32
N GLU A 47 20.19 3.91 4.51
CA GLU A 47 20.86 2.80 5.19
C GLU A 47 20.71 1.46 4.48
N TYR A 48 19.74 1.35 3.57
CA TYR A 48 19.48 0.11 2.82
C TYR A 48 19.71 0.27 1.33
N MET A 49 20.15 1.43 0.89
CA MET A 49 20.42 1.71 -0.54
C MET A 49 21.83 1.29 -0.91
N ASP A 50 22.10 0.02 -0.70
CA ASP A 50 23.39 -0.52 -1.09
C ASP A 50 23.40 -0.88 -2.58
N ALA A 51 24.28 -1.78 -2.96
CA ALA A 51 24.55 -2.11 -4.35
C ALA A 51 23.34 -2.60 -5.16
N SER A 52 22.30 -3.13 -4.50
CA SER A 52 21.23 -3.79 -5.23
C SER A 52 20.14 -2.85 -5.74
N GLN A 53 19.88 -1.76 -5.01
CA GLN A 53 18.77 -0.84 -5.30
C GLN A 53 17.40 -1.51 -5.42
N LEU A 54 17.28 -2.74 -4.95
CA LEU A 54 16.03 -3.50 -5.07
C LEU A 54 14.89 -2.87 -4.26
N TYR A 55 15.24 -2.14 -3.21
CA TYR A 55 14.25 -1.45 -2.37
C TYR A 55 13.71 -0.17 -3.00
N ALA A 56 14.20 0.21 -4.17
CA ALA A 56 13.78 1.45 -4.82
C ALA A 56 12.62 1.27 -5.79
N TYR A 57 12.21 0.03 -6.06
CA TYR A 57 11.15 -0.23 -7.04
C TYR A 57 9.78 -0.22 -6.39
N PRO A 58 8.82 0.56 -6.95
CA PRO A 58 7.46 0.56 -6.42
C PRO A 58 6.75 -0.75 -6.73
N ALA A 59 5.79 -1.10 -5.89
CA ALA A 59 4.84 -2.17 -6.21
C ALA A 59 3.71 -1.58 -7.05
N VAL A 60 3.13 -2.39 -7.91
CA VAL A 60 2.04 -1.95 -8.80
C VAL A 60 0.90 -2.95 -8.67
N PHE A 61 -0.31 -2.44 -8.44
CA PHE A 61 -1.47 -3.31 -8.35
C PHE A 61 -2.66 -2.74 -9.12
N ARG A 62 -3.57 -3.63 -9.47
CA ARG A 62 -4.86 -3.27 -10.08
C ARG A 62 -5.90 -3.16 -8.99
N TYR A 63 -6.60 -2.04 -8.98
CA TYR A 63 -7.68 -1.77 -8.04
C TYR A 63 -9.02 -2.08 -8.67
N VAL A 64 -9.83 -2.90 -8.00
CA VAL A 64 -11.18 -3.23 -8.42
C VAL A 64 -12.14 -2.75 -7.33
N LYS A 65 -13.13 -1.99 -7.73
CA LYS A 65 -14.13 -1.45 -6.80
C LYS A 65 -15.52 -1.61 -7.39
N THR A 66 -16.36 -2.38 -6.69
CA THR A 66 -17.78 -2.53 -7.06
C THR A 66 -18.64 -2.02 -5.91
N ASP A 67 -19.96 -2.11 -6.06
CA ASP A 67 -20.90 -1.68 -5.01
C ASP A 67 -20.81 -2.54 -3.76
N THR A 68 -20.30 -3.76 -3.89
CA THR A 68 -20.31 -4.73 -2.79
C THR A 68 -18.93 -5.09 -2.25
N TYR A 69 -17.86 -4.86 -3.02
CA TYR A 69 -16.52 -5.22 -2.56
C TYR A 69 -15.44 -4.38 -3.23
N SER A 70 -14.26 -4.45 -2.66
CA SER A 70 -13.04 -3.96 -3.29
C SER A 70 -11.98 -5.05 -3.25
N ALA A 71 -11.11 -5.04 -4.24
CA ALA A 71 -10.03 -6.02 -4.35
C ALA A 71 -8.81 -5.36 -4.99
N GLY A 72 -7.67 -5.94 -4.75
CA GLY A 72 -6.42 -5.50 -5.37
C GLY A 72 -5.52 -6.68 -5.65
N THR A 73 -4.91 -6.68 -6.82
CA THR A 73 -4.01 -7.74 -7.24
C THR A 73 -2.71 -7.12 -7.70
N PHE A 74 -1.60 -7.51 -7.10
CA PHE A 74 -0.29 -7.03 -7.53
C PHE A 74 0.02 -7.54 -8.93
N ILE A 75 0.33 -6.61 -9.82
CA ILE A 75 0.81 -6.90 -11.17
C ILE A 75 2.32 -7.00 -11.14
N GLU A 76 2.97 -6.10 -10.40
CA GLU A 76 4.39 -6.12 -10.16
C GLU A 76 4.62 -5.95 -8.67
N MET A 77 5.24 -6.96 -8.06
CA MET A 77 5.59 -6.90 -6.65
C MET A 77 7.02 -6.38 -6.53
N ASP A 78 7.24 -5.54 -5.52
CA ASP A 78 8.59 -5.21 -5.16
C ASP A 78 9.30 -6.45 -4.59
N TYR A 79 10.61 -6.42 -4.62
CA TYR A 79 11.42 -7.56 -4.20
C TYR A 79 11.12 -8.01 -2.77
N VAL A 80 10.95 -7.07 -1.87
CA VAL A 80 10.77 -7.39 -0.45
C VAL A 80 9.44 -8.09 -0.20
N TRP A 81 8.35 -7.57 -0.76
CA TRP A 81 7.03 -8.19 -0.62
C TRP A 81 7.03 -9.59 -1.24
N SER A 82 7.61 -9.71 -2.42
CA SER A 82 7.71 -10.99 -3.12
C SER A 82 8.48 -12.02 -2.30
N SER A 83 9.58 -11.60 -1.67
CA SER A 83 10.42 -12.50 -0.87
C SER A 83 9.75 -12.91 0.44
N TYR A 84 9.02 -11.99 1.07
CA TYR A 84 8.45 -12.26 2.39
C TYR A 84 7.10 -12.95 2.32
N TYR A 85 6.24 -12.52 1.41
CA TYR A 85 4.86 -12.95 1.40
C TYR A 85 4.45 -13.72 0.16
N ALA A 86 5.09 -13.43 -0.97
CA ALA A 86 4.83 -14.07 -2.26
C ALA A 86 3.34 -14.10 -2.63
N SER A 87 2.56 -13.17 -2.10
CA SER A 87 1.11 -13.11 -2.32
C SER A 87 0.79 -11.95 -3.26
N THR A 88 -0.06 -12.23 -4.25
CA THR A 88 -0.51 -11.19 -5.18
C THR A 88 -1.67 -10.38 -4.62
N ALA A 89 -2.24 -10.78 -3.49
CA ALA A 89 -3.37 -10.07 -2.90
C ALA A 89 -2.90 -8.84 -2.14
N VAL A 90 -3.47 -7.68 -2.48
CA VAL A 90 -3.23 -6.44 -1.75
C VAL A 90 -3.98 -6.49 -0.42
N PRO A 91 -3.37 -6.08 0.70
CA PRO A 91 -4.08 -6.08 1.98
C PRO A 91 -5.37 -5.26 1.90
N GLN A 92 -6.44 -5.83 2.42
CA GLN A 92 -7.76 -5.19 2.35
C GLN A 92 -7.76 -3.81 3.02
N GLY A 93 -6.97 -3.65 4.08
CA GLY A 93 -6.87 -2.36 4.76
C GLY A 93 -6.38 -1.23 3.85
N TRP A 94 -5.49 -1.53 2.92
CA TRP A 94 -5.02 -0.52 1.95
C TRP A 94 -6.16 -0.11 1.02
N LEU A 95 -6.94 -1.08 0.56
CA LEU A 95 -8.03 -0.84 -0.40
C LEU A 95 -9.13 -0.01 0.22
N LEU A 96 -9.40 -0.21 1.51
CA LEU A 96 -10.43 0.56 2.21
C LEU A 96 -10.06 2.02 2.38
N ALA A 97 -8.78 2.35 2.32
CA ALA A 97 -8.31 3.72 2.41
C ALA A 97 -8.46 4.49 1.09
N LEU A 98 -8.35 3.79 -0.05
CA LEU A 98 -8.29 4.44 -1.36
C LEU A 98 -9.46 5.38 -1.67
N PRO A 99 -10.72 5.06 -1.31
CA PRO A 99 -11.81 5.99 -1.59
C PRO A 99 -11.69 7.36 -0.93
N TYR A 100 -10.89 7.46 0.11
CA TYR A 100 -10.68 8.71 0.86
C TYR A 100 -9.46 9.49 0.41
N LEU A 101 -8.75 8.99 -0.60
CA LEU A 101 -7.48 9.53 -1.03
C LEU A 101 -7.55 10.05 -2.47
N ARG A 102 -6.53 10.79 -2.84
CA ARG A 102 -6.34 11.28 -4.20
C ARG A 102 -4.99 10.82 -4.72
N ASP A 103 -4.80 10.94 -6.02
CA ASP A 103 -3.53 10.63 -6.67
C ASP A 103 -2.35 11.29 -5.94
N ASN A 104 -1.27 10.56 -5.76
CA ASN A 104 -0.08 10.96 -5.02
C ASN A 104 -0.29 11.13 -3.51
N ALA A 105 -1.21 10.37 -2.93
CA ALA A 105 -1.47 10.46 -1.50
C ALA A 105 -0.34 9.84 -0.68
N HIS A 106 -0.10 10.42 0.47
CA HIS A 106 0.71 9.83 1.54
C HIS A 106 -0.25 9.53 2.70
N VAL A 107 -0.26 8.29 3.15
CA VAL A 107 -1.21 7.86 4.17
C VAL A 107 -0.52 6.93 5.17
N ARG A 108 -0.97 7.00 6.41
CA ARG A 108 -0.54 6.08 7.46
C ARG A 108 -1.75 5.30 7.94
N LEU A 109 -1.60 3.98 7.99
CA LEU A 109 -2.68 3.06 8.30
C LEU A 109 -2.28 2.13 9.43
N ILE A 110 -3.22 1.90 10.34
CA ILE A 110 -3.13 0.77 11.26
C ILE A 110 -4.10 -0.28 10.72
N VAL A 111 -3.57 -1.42 10.31
CA VAL A 111 -4.35 -2.47 9.66
C VAL A 111 -4.50 -3.64 10.62
N PRO A 112 -5.72 -3.91 11.09
CA PRO A 112 -5.97 -5.09 11.93
C PRO A 112 -5.61 -6.36 11.18
N SER A 113 -5.31 -7.42 11.92
CA SER A 113 -4.88 -8.68 11.31
C SER A 113 -5.86 -9.21 10.28
N LYS A 114 -7.15 -9.04 10.50
CA LYS A 114 -8.18 -9.54 9.57
C LYS A 114 -8.14 -8.87 8.20
N MET A 115 -7.58 -7.67 8.14
CA MET A 115 -7.53 -6.86 6.91
C MET A 115 -6.13 -6.78 6.32
N GLY A 116 -5.20 -7.55 6.86
CA GLY A 116 -3.84 -7.61 6.41
C GLY A 116 -3.60 -8.72 5.39
N HIS A 117 -2.34 -8.95 5.10
CA HIS A 117 -1.93 -10.04 4.22
C HIS A 117 -2.14 -11.40 4.90
N THR A 118 -1.95 -12.48 4.14
CA THR A 118 -2.24 -13.84 4.63
C THR A 118 -1.49 -14.16 5.92
N SER A 119 -0.21 -13.79 5.99
CA SER A 119 0.60 -14.03 7.17
C SER A 119 0.06 -13.28 8.40
N ALA A 120 -0.39 -12.04 8.21
CA ALA A 120 -0.99 -11.26 9.30
C ALA A 120 -2.25 -11.93 9.84
N GLN A 121 -3.07 -12.45 8.94
CA GLN A 121 -4.30 -13.14 9.33
C GLN A 121 -4.00 -14.44 10.08
N GLN A 122 -3.03 -15.21 9.59
CA GLN A 122 -2.66 -16.50 10.16
C GLN A 122 -2.10 -16.37 11.57
N TYR A 123 -1.27 -15.36 11.81
CA TYR A 123 -0.61 -15.17 13.10
C TYR A 123 -1.27 -14.09 13.95
N VAL A 124 -2.40 -13.56 13.52
CA VAL A 124 -3.19 -12.54 14.23
C VAL A 124 -2.31 -11.33 14.57
N THR A 125 -1.60 -10.83 13.58
CA THR A 125 -0.63 -9.74 13.77
C THR A 125 -1.13 -8.48 13.10
N PRO A 126 -1.34 -7.38 13.84
CA PRO A 126 -1.64 -6.09 13.23
C PRO A 126 -0.37 -5.42 12.74
N TYR A 127 -0.51 -4.63 11.68
CA TYR A 127 0.61 -3.91 11.08
C TYR A 127 0.30 -2.44 10.93
N PHE A 128 1.35 -1.63 11.08
CA PHE A 128 1.32 -0.22 10.75
C PHE A 128 1.97 -0.05 9.39
N TYR A 129 1.30 0.69 8.51
CA TYR A 129 1.83 1.02 7.19
C TYR A 129 2.01 2.52 7.05
N ASP A 130 3.21 2.93 6.69
CA ASP A 130 3.46 4.27 6.20
C ASP A 130 3.56 4.15 4.69
N ILE A 131 2.49 4.51 4.01
CA ILE A 131 2.42 4.43 2.55
C ILE A 131 2.71 5.82 2.02
N THR A 132 3.95 6.02 1.60
CA THR A 132 4.40 7.33 1.18
C THR A 132 3.92 7.70 -0.21
N GLU A 133 3.50 6.71 -0.99
CA GLU A 133 2.99 6.96 -2.33
C GLU A 133 1.88 5.99 -2.67
N PHE A 134 0.70 6.54 -2.94
CA PHE A 134 -0.35 5.90 -3.71
C PHE A 134 -0.55 6.76 -4.94
N ARG A 135 -0.12 6.28 -6.09
CA ARG A 135 -0.11 7.06 -7.32
C ARG A 135 -0.80 6.27 -8.43
N LYS A 136 -1.68 6.95 -9.17
CA LYS A 136 -2.30 6.34 -10.35
C LYS A 136 -1.24 6.22 -11.43
N ALA A 137 -1.08 5.03 -11.98
CA ALA A 137 -0.19 4.84 -13.11
C ALA A 137 -0.79 5.54 -14.34
N ARG A 138 0.07 6.17 -15.09
CA ARG A 138 -0.32 6.82 -16.33
C ARG A 138 -0.08 5.86 -17.47
N SER A 139 -1.09 5.74 -18.29
CA SER A 139 -0.98 4.91 -19.49
C SER A 139 -0.37 5.70 -20.64
#